data_ccd8050f165eea1d0a970b9f9c1d1477
#
_entry.id   ccd8050f165eea1d0a970b9f9c1d1477
#
_cell.length_a   1.000
_cell.length_b   1.000
_cell.length_c   1.000
_cell.angle_alpha   90.00
_cell.angle_beta   90.00
_cell.angle_gamma   90.00
#
_symmetry.space_group_name_H-M   'P 1'
#
loop_
_entity.id
_entity.type
_entity.pdbx_description
1 polymer ?
#
loop_
_entity_poly.entity_id
_entity_poly.type
_entity_poly.pdbx_seq_one_letter_code
_entity_poly.pdbx_strand_id
1 'polypeptide(L)'
;MKFQLNSPMHTPTRQHSPPDQAAGLRQRFCVDPARELPRVLALVHNPFVVFGGVAMERLASALGERGLHTLVVDAAETASAPHELADVDLAACIEPLSARVSYLAACGLPKRWLDAQGGTGGFVAALGQAAPQTDVLLLHAGAADLRRLYLGARAVAAPLCPLVLAGSSADSLTHAYGAIKLLAQRAGVFAFDLLVLVETGSPKADRQAQAVAQRLADCGERFLDVGLRSWAAVDPASDRDDAPTPELLALLAAQLRPAMLPADDGSVSGTLADPARQPFAPGRAPLRASAPTGV
;
A
#
# COMPACT_ATOMS: atom_id res chain seq x y z
N MET A 1 72.87 -52.99 4.14
CA MET A 1 71.54 -53.61 4.34
C MET A 1 70.74 -52.74 5.23
N LYS A 2 69.82 -51.93 4.67
CA LYS A 2 68.85 -51.11 5.44
C LYS A 2 67.51 -51.21 4.69
N PHE A 3 66.53 -51.82 5.33
CA PHE A 3 65.16 -51.92 4.85
C PHE A 3 64.45 -50.64 5.23
N GLN A 4 63.89 -49.93 4.23
CA GLN A 4 62.95 -48.87 4.46
C GLN A 4 61.54 -49.38 4.29
N LEU A 5 60.75 -49.30 5.37
CA LEU A 5 59.33 -49.58 5.40
C LEU A 5 58.58 -48.29 4.92
N ASN A 6 57.92 -48.44 3.81
CA ASN A 6 57.01 -47.43 3.26
C ASN A 6 55.61 -47.60 3.90
N SER A 7 55.21 -46.68 4.74
CA SER A 7 53.80 -46.63 5.28
C SER A 7 52.88 -45.95 4.30
N PRO A 8 51.71 -46.52 4.01
CA PRO A 8 50.74 -45.85 3.16
C PRO A 8 50.01 -44.68 3.94
N MET A 9 50.00 -43.50 3.32
CA MET A 9 49.19 -42.38 3.77
C MET A 9 47.70 -42.70 3.64
N HIS A 10 47.01 -42.75 4.75
CA HIS A 10 45.54 -42.77 4.79
C HIS A 10 44.99 -41.39 4.45
N THR A 11 44.38 -41.24 3.28
CA THR A 11 43.56 -40.11 2.91
C THR A 11 42.25 -40.17 3.70
N PRO A 12 41.84 -39.10 4.44
CA PRO A 12 40.58 -39.12 5.13
C PRO A 12 39.43 -39.05 4.12
N THR A 13 38.63 -40.08 4.06
CA THR A 13 37.37 -40.14 3.31
C THR A 13 36.42 -39.11 3.90
N ARG A 14 36.07 -38.08 3.13
CA ARG A 14 34.99 -37.13 3.48
C ARG A 14 33.70 -37.92 3.63
N GLN A 15 33.24 -38.12 4.86
CA GLN A 15 31.91 -38.60 5.15
C GLN A 15 30.91 -37.56 4.66
N HIS A 16 30.18 -37.90 3.60
CA HIS A 16 28.97 -37.13 3.20
C HIS A 16 27.91 -37.44 4.25
N SER A 17 27.69 -36.47 5.15
CA SER A 17 26.50 -36.51 6.00
C SER A 17 25.27 -36.50 5.11
N PRO A 18 24.28 -37.36 5.37
CA PRO A 18 23.03 -37.35 4.60
C PRO A 18 22.38 -35.96 4.72
N PRO A 19 21.75 -35.45 3.64
CA PRO A 19 21.11 -34.15 3.67
C PRO A 19 20.05 -34.11 4.80
N ASP A 20 20.25 -33.21 5.73
CA ASP A 20 19.36 -33.04 6.88
C ASP A 20 17.95 -32.70 6.36
N GLN A 21 17.01 -33.64 6.47
CA GLN A 21 15.61 -33.45 6.07
C GLN A 21 14.96 -32.28 6.83
N ALA A 22 15.46 -31.94 8.02
CA ALA A 22 15.02 -30.78 8.77
C ALA A 22 15.60 -29.45 8.21
N ALA A 23 16.64 -29.48 7.37
CA ALA A 23 17.19 -28.28 6.75
C ALA A 23 16.19 -27.64 5.79
N GLY A 24 15.43 -28.42 5.03
CA GLY A 24 14.36 -27.95 4.17
C GLY A 24 13.18 -27.35 4.94
N LEU A 25 12.87 -27.94 6.09
CA LEU A 25 11.86 -27.39 7.02
C LEU A 25 12.37 -26.11 7.68
N ARG A 26 13.61 -26.09 8.18
CA ARG A 26 14.22 -24.87 8.75
C ARG A 26 14.28 -23.74 7.74
N GLN A 27 14.59 -24.01 6.46
CA GLN A 27 14.63 -23.02 5.40
C GLN A 27 13.23 -22.44 5.07
N ARG A 28 12.17 -23.21 5.27
CA ARG A 28 10.77 -22.73 5.16
C ARG A 28 10.30 -21.94 6.36
N PHE A 29 10.88 -22.14 7.54
CA PHE A 29 10.47 -21.50 8.79
C PHE A 29 11.48 -20.47 9.32
N CYS A 30 12.70 -20.43 8.80
CA CYS A 30 13.62 -19.31 9.04
C CYS A 30 13.20 -18.16 8.13
N VAL A 31 12.29 -17.30 8.63
CA VAL A 31 12.11 -15.96 8.11
C VAL A 31 13.46 -15.27 8.29
N ASP A 32 14.11 -14.92 7.19
CA ASP A 32 15.30 -14.08 7.23
C ASP A 32 14.87 -12.73 7.82
N PRO A 33 15.29 -12.39 9.05
CA PRO A 33 14.86 -11.14 9.69
C PRO A 33 15.39 -9.89 8.97
N ALA A 34 16.29 -10.06 8.00
CA ALA A 34 16.83 -8.98 7.17
C ALA A 34 16.01 -8.75 5.89
N ARG A 35 14.97 -9.56 5.62
CA ARG A 35 14.20 -9.41 4.40
C ARG A 35 13.19 -8.27 4.56
N GLU A 36 13.35 -7.24 3.77
CA GLU A 36 12.37 -6.15 3.67
C GLU A 36 10.99 -6.72 3.27
N LEU A 37 9.95 -6.29 3.97
CA LEU A 37 8.57 -6.59 3.58
C LEU A 37 8.31 -6.03 2.18
N PRO A 38 7.49 -6.72 1.35
CA PRO A 38 7.13 -6.20 0.04
C PRO A 38 6.46 -4.84 0.17
N ARG A 39 6.70 -3.96 -0.78
CA ARG A 39 6.05 -2.65 -0.83
C ARG A 39 4.58 -2.81 -1.11
N VAL A 40 3.74 -2.17 -0.33
CA VAL A 40 2.28 -2.25 -0.50
C VAL A 40 1.81 -1.08 -1.36
N LEU A 41 1.20 -1.40 -2.50
CA LEU A 41 0.43 -0.49 -3.33
C LEU A 41 -1.05 -0.74 -3.04
N ALA A 42 -1.68 0.17 -2.29
CA ALA A 42 -3.06 0.02 -1.86
C ALA A 42 -4.00 0.67 -2.88
N LEU A 43 -4.67 -0.15 -3.69
CA LEU A 43 -5.65 0.28 -4.69
C LEU A 43 -7.05 0.25 -4.08
N VAL A 44 -7.69 1.41 -4.01
CA VAL A 44 -9.05 1.54 -3.48
C VAL A 44 -10.07 1.11 -4.51
N HIS A 45 -10.78 0.02 -4.22
CA HIS A 45 -11.87 -0.48 -5.04
C HIS A 45 -12.99 0.55 -5.22
N ASN A 46 -13.52 0.63 -6.46
CA ASN A 46 -14.68 1.43 -6.79
C ASN A 46 -15.67 0.60 -7.61
N PRO A 47 -16.82 0.20 -7.06
CA PRO A 47 -17.77 -0.69 -7.72
C PRO A 47 -18.44 -0.07 -8.93
N PHE A 48 -18.37 1.24 -9.11
CA PHE A 48 -18.91 1.96 -10.26
C PHE A 48 -17.88 2.12 -11.40
N VAL A 49 -16.71 1.49 -11.28
CA VAL A 49 -15.70 1.36 -12.33
C VAL A 49 -15.74 -0.07 -12.86
N VAL A 50 -16.35 -0.24 -14.03
CA VAL A 50 -16.64 -1.57 -14.62
C VAL A 50 -15.36 -2.38 -14.90
N PHE A 51 -14.27 -1.72 -15.27
CA PHE A 51 -13.02 -2.36 -15.69
C PHE A 51 -11.92 -2.30 -14.63
N GLY A 52 -12.27 -2.42 -13.34
CA GLY A 52 -11.29 -2.44 -12.25
C GLY A 52 -10.21 -3.52 -12.40
N GLY A 53 -10.58 -4.69 -12.95
CA GLY A 53 -9.63 -5.76 -13.26
C GLY A 53 -8.57 -5.35 -14.30
N VAL A 54 -8.97 -4.60 -15.33
CA VAL A 54 -8.03 -4.06 -16.33
C VAL A 54 -7.07 -3.06 -15.68
N ALA A 55 -7.56 -2.23 -14.75
CA ALA A 55 -6.68 -1.32 -14.01
C ALA A 55 -5.58 -2.07 -13.24
N MET A 56 -5.93 -3.16 -12.55
CA MET A 56 -4.97 -4.01 -11.84
C MET A 56 -3.96 -4.65 -12.81
N GLU A 57 -4.44 -5.14 -13.95
CA GLU A 57 -3.59 -5.72 -14.98
C GLU A 57 -2.59 -4.71 -15.53
N ARG A 58 -3.03 -3.48 -15.86
CA ARG A 58 -2.15 -2.41 -16.33
C ARG A 58 -1.10 -2.00 -15.31
N LEU A 59 -1.49 -1.90 -14.05
CA LEU A 59 -0.56 -1.63 -12.96
C LEU A 59 0.47 -2.74 -12.82
N ALA A 60 0.03 -4.01 -12.81
CA ALA A 60 0.91 -5.16 -12.67
C ALA A 60 1.87 -5.31 -13.87
N SER A 61 1.38 -5.06 -15.10
CA SER A 61 2.21 -5.05 -16.32
C SER A 61 3.29 -3.97 -16.23
N ALA A 62 2.91 -2.74 -15.89
CA ALA A 62 3.84 -1.62 -15.76
C ALA A 62 4.90 -1.84 -14.66
N LEU A 63 4.55 -2.53 -13.58
CA LEU A 63 5.49 -2.96 -12.55
C LEU A 63 6.43 -4.05 -13.08
N GLY A 64 5.90 -5.02 -13.84
CA GLY A 64 6.65 -6.08 -14.50
C GLY A 64 7.70 -5.58 -15.49
N GLU A 65 7.40 -4.53 -16.27
CA GLU A 65 8.35 -3.85 -17.16
C GLU A 65 9.53 -3.21 -16.39
N ARG A 66 9.31 -2.82 -15.15
CA ARG A 66 10.35 -2.33 -14.24
C ARG A 66 11.17 -3.46 -13.61
N GLY A 67 10.89 -4.70 -13.97
CA GLY A 67 11.56 -5.87 -13.44
C GLY A 67 11.05 -6.34 -12.08
N LEU A 68 9.95 -5.76 -11.55
CA LEU A 68 9.43 -6.07 -10.22
C LEU A 68 8.48 -7.27 -10.25
N HIS A 69 8.61 -8.16 -9.27
CA HIS A 69 7.66 -9.25 -9.04
C HIS A 69 6.48 -8.71 -8.24
N THR A 70 5.29 -8.83 -8.81
CA THR A 70 4.05 -8.30 -8.23
C THR A 70 3.11 -9.42 -7.83
N LEU A 71 2.65 -9.42 -6.59
CA LEU A 71 1.50 -10.21 -6.16
C LEU A 71 0.26 -9.31 -6.14
N VAL A 72 -0.68 -9.60 -7.02
CA VAL A 72 -2.00 -8.97 -7.05
C VAL A 72 -2.90 -9.68 -6.06
N VAL A 73 -3.38 -8.96 -5.05
CA VAL A 73 -4.30 -9.47 -4.03
C VAL A 73 -5.63 -8.77 -4.21
N ASP A 74 -6.61 -9.47 -4.77
CA ASP A 74 -7.94 -8.93 -5.01
C ASP A 74 -8.88 -9.26 -3.84
N ALA A 75 -8.98 -8.34 -2.91
CA ALA A 75 -9.81 -8.41 -1.73
C ALA A 75 -11.09 -7.53 -1.82
N ALA A 76 -11.42 -7.04 -3.02
CA ALA A 76 -12.64 -6.29 -3.26
C ALA A 76 -13.89 -7.15 -2.99
N GLU A 77 -15.02 -6.50 -2.69
CA GLU A 77 -16.28 -7.20 -2.46
C GLU A 77 -16.80 -7.93 -3.72
N THR A 78 -16.36 -7.49 -4.90
CA THR A 78 -16.68 -8.08 -6.20
C THR A 78 -15.70 -9.17 -6.63
N ALA A 79 -14.60 -9.36 -5.89
CA ALA A 79 -13.61 -10.39 -6.18
C ALA A 79 -14.15 -11.80 -5.87
N SER A 80 -13.50 -12.80 -6.46
CA SER A 80 -13.78 -14.19 -6.15
C SER A 80 -13.47 -14.52 -4.69
N ALA A 81 -14.25 -15.44 -4.11
CA ALA A 81 -13.97 -15.96 -2.78
C ALA A 81 -12.59 -16.63 -2.77
N PRO A 82 -11.84 -16.52 -1.66
CA PRO A 82 -10.57 -17.21 -1.54
C PRO A 82 -10.78 -18.72 -1.54
N HIS A 83 -9.76 -19.45 -1.99
CA HIS A 83 -9.76 -20.91 -1.92
C HIS A 83 -9.91 -21.39 -0.46
N GLU A 84 -10.53 -22.55 -0.24
CA GLU A 84 -10.76 -23.10 1.10
C GLU A 84 -9.46 -23.33 1.90
N LEU A 85 -8.34 -23.60 1.21
CA LEU A 85 -7.03 -23.76 1.83
C LEU A 85 -6.37 -22.46 2.28
N ALA A 86 -6.92 -21.30 1.98
CA ALA A 86 -6.29 -20.01 2.28
C ALA A 86 -6.03 -19.76 3.78
N ASP A 87 -6.76 -20.45 4.67
CA ASP A 87 -6.55 -20.38 6.11
C ASP A 87 -5.40 -21.28 6.60
N VAL A 88 -5.01 -22.29 5.82
CA VAL A 88 -4.00 -23.30 6.19
C VAL A 88 -2.72 -23.10 5.41
N ASP A 89 -2.81 -22.87 4.11
CA ASP A 89 -1.67 -22.69 3.21
C ASP A 89 -1.98 -21.60 2.17
N LEU A 90 -1.66 -20.37 2.55
CA LEU A 90 -1.85 -19.21 1.68
C LEU A 90 -1.00 -19.29 0.40
N ALA A 91 0.20 -19.91 0.48
CA ALA A 91 1.09 -20.05 -0.66
C ALA A 91 0.49 -20.94 -1.76
N ALA A 92 -0.23 -22.00 -1.37
CA ALA A 92 -0.90 -22.90 -2.30
C ALA A 92 -2.08 -22.23 -3.05
N CYS A 93 -2.57 -21.09 -2.56
CA CYS A 93 -3.68 -20.34 -3.15
C CYS A 93 -3.21 -19.23 -4.10
N ILE A 94 -1.92 -18.99 -4.21
CA ILE A 94 -1.33 -17.98 -5.08
C ILE A 94 -1.12 -18.57 -6.46
N GLU A 95 -1.80 -18.02 -7.47
CA GLU A 95 -1.75 -18.46 -8.86
C GLU A 95 -0.72 -17.63 -9.64
N PRO A 96 0.27 -18.26 -10.29
CA PRO A 96 1.17 -17.55 -11.19
C PRO A 96 0.44 -17.19 -12.49
N LEU A 97 0.33 -15.90 -12.82
CA LEU A 97 -0.26 -15.43 -14.08
C LEU A 97 0.81 -15.21 -15.16
N SER A 98 2.02 -14.85 -14.77
CA SER A 98 3.16 -14.65 -15.66
C SER A 98 4.48 -14.88 -14.90
N ALA A 99 5.61 -14.69 -15.58
CA ALA A 99 6.92 -14.80 -14.93
C ALA A 99 7.14 -13.79 -13.76
N ARG A 100 6.38 -12.69 -13.73
CA ARG A 100 6.54 -11.62 -12.72
C ARG A 100 5.24 -11.23 -12.02
N VAL A 101 4.13 -11.84 -12.37
CA VAL A 101 2.83 -11.50 -11.78
C VAL A 101 2.18 -12.76 -11.25
N SER A 102 1.80 -12.71 -9.98
CA SER A 102 0.97 -13.72 -9.33
C SER A 102 -0.32 -13.09 -8.83
N TYR A 103 -1.34 -13.89 -8.63
CA TYR A 103 -2.68 -13.46 -8.24
C TYR A 103 -3.19 -14.26 -7.05
N LEU A 104 -3.91 -13.58 -6.16
CA LEU A 104 -4.62 -14.19 -5.05
C LEU A 104 -6.06 -13.62 -4.99
N ALA A 105 -7.05 -14.49 -5.16
CA ALA A 105 -8.44 -14.16 -4.82
C ALA A 105 -8.58 -14.08 -3.30
N ALA A 106 -9.01 -12.93 -2.78
CA ALA A 106 -8.93 -12.65 -1.36
C ALA A 106 -10.18 -11.92 -0.80
N CYS A 107 -11.36 -12.07 -1.44
CA CYS A 107 -12.59 -11.46 -0.95
C CYS A 107 -12.87 -11.85 0.50
N GLY A 108 -12.93 -10.84 1.40
CA GLY A 108 -13.13 -11.06 2.83
C GLY A 108 -11.92 -11.65 3.60
N LEU A 109 -10.89 -12.11 2.91
CA LEU A 109 -9.73 -12.74 3.52
C LEU A 109 -8.97 -11.83 4.51
N PRO A 110 -8.74 -10.53 4.25
CA PRO A 110 -8.06 -9.65 5.21
C PRO A 110 -8.72 -9.61 6.58
N LYS A 111 -10.05 -9.79 6.65
CA LYS A 111 -10.81 -9.74 7.91
C LYS A 111 -10.46 -10.89 8.87
N ARG A 112 -9.86 -11.98 8.36
CA ARG A 112 -9.44 -13.14 9.18
C ARG A 112 -8.15 -12.85 9.98
N TRP A 113 -7.42 -11.80 9.62
CA TRP A 113 -6.20 -11.33 10.31
C TRP A 113 -6.42 -10.08 11.16
N LEU A 114 -7.65 -9.88 11.66
CA LEU A 114 -7.93 -8.77 12.56
C LEU A 114 -7.22 -8.96 13.90
N ASP A 115 -6.39 -7.99 14.26
CA ASP A 115 -5.78 -7.90 15.58
C ASP A 115 -6.75 -7.28 16.62
N ALA A 116 -6.32 -7.22 17.89
CA ALA A 116 -7.11 -6.65 18.98
C ALA A 116 -7.41 -5.14 18.79
N GLN A 117 -6.66 -4.45 17.96
CA GLN A 117 -6.82 -3.04 17.62
C GLN A 117 -7.66 -2.84 16.34
N GLY A 118 -8.08 -3.93 15.69
CA GLY A 118 -8.83 -3.93 14.44
C GLY A 118 -7.97 -3.68 13.21
N GLY A 119 -6.66 -3.83 13.31
CA GLY A 119 -5.71 -3.77 12.20
C GLY A 119 -5.58 -5.10 11.47
N THR A 120 -5.09 -5.07 10.24
CA THR A 120 -4.83 -6.26 9.40
C THR A 120 -3.36 -6.37 8.98
N GLY A 121 -2.44 -5.80 9.77
CA GLY A 121 -0.99 -5.84 9.48
C GLY A 121 -0.43 -7.26 9.37
N GLY A 122 -0.96 -8.20 10.15
CA GLY A 122 -0.61 -9.62 10.08
C GLY A 122 -0.89 -10.26 8.71
N PHE A 123 -1.89 -9.77 7.97
CA PHE A 123 -2.18 -10.25 6.62
C PHE A 123 -1.06 -9.95 5.63
N VAL A 124 -0.52 -8.72 5.66
CA VAL A 124 0.62 -8.33 4.80
C VAL A 124 1.87 -9.17 5.11
N ALA A 125 2.13 -9.40 6.40
CA ALA A 125 3.24 -10.25 6.81
C ALA A 125 3.06 -11.71 6.34
N ALA A 126 1.85 -12.27 6.43
CA ALA A 126 1.52 -13.60 5.93
C ALA A 126 1.70 -13.71 4.41
N LEU A 127 1.28 -12.68 3.65
CA LEU A 127 1.49 -12.60 2.20
C LEU A 127 2.97 -12.56 1.84
N GLY A 128 3.77 -11.77 2.56
CA GLY A 128 5.23 -11.72 2.35
C GLY A 128 5.92 -13.06 2.63
N GLN A 129 5.40 -13.84 3.58
CA GLN A 129 5.90 -15.20 3.85
C GLN A 129 5.45 -16.20 2.78
N ALA A 130 4.20 -16.11 2.32
CA ALA A 130 3.64 -17.01 1.32
C ALA A 130 4.25 -16.80 -0.07
N ALA A 131 4.62 -15.55 -0.42
CA ALA A 131 5.23 -15.20 -1.70
C ALA A 131 6.56 -14.46 -1.49
N PRO A 132 7.61 -15.16 -1.06
CA PRO A 132 8.88 -14.54 -0.68
C PRO A 132 9.62 -13.81 -1.80
N GLN A 133 9.35 -14.02 -3.05
CA GLN A 133 9.97 -13.30 -4.18
C GLN A 133 9.21 -12.06 -4.62
N THR A 134 8.15 -11.68 -3.89
CA THR A 134 7.33 -10.51 -4.23
C THR A 134 8.05 -9.22 -3.81
N ASP A 135 8.21 -8.29 -4.75
CA ASP A 135 8.71 -6.95 -4.50
C ASP A 135 7.58 -5.99 -4.16
N VAL A 136 6.40 -6.17 -4.80
CA VAL A 136 5.23 -5.30 -4.66
C VAL A 136 3.97 -6.13 -4.39
N LEU A 137 3.25 -5.78 -3.33
CA LEU A 137 1.88 -6.23 -3.09
C LEU A 137 0.91 -5.18 -3.66
N LEU A 138 0.26 -5.50 -4.77
CA LEU A 138 -0.86 -4.70 -5.29
C LEU A 138 -2.14 -5.18 -4.59
N LEU A 139 -2.52 -4.49 -3.52
CA LEU A 139 -3.70 -4.83 -2.72
C LEU A 139 -4.91 -4.01 -3.17
N HIS A 140 -5.83 -4.66 -3.87
CA HIS A 140 -7.11 -4.09 -4.31
C HIS A 140 -8.20 -4.44 -3.29
N ALA A 141 -8.76 -3.43 -2.62
CA ALA A 141 -9.75 -3.63 -1.57
C ALA A 141 -10.64 -2.40 -1.38
N GLY A 142 -11.79 -2.58 -0.73
CA GLY A 142 -12.63 -1.48 -0.30
C GLY A 142 -11.95 -0.58 0.73
N ALA A 143 -12.32 0.71 0.75
CA ALA A 143 -11.73 1.69 1.66
C ALA A 143 -11.82 1.28 3.14
N ALA A 144 -12.86 0.55 3.53
CA ALA A 144 -13.02 0.06 4.90
C ALA A 144 -11.96 -0.99 5.29
N ASP A 145 -11.60 -1.88 4.37
CA ASP A 145 -10.58 -2.90 4.61
C ASP A 145 -9.16 -2.29 4.53
N LEU A 146 -8.93 -1.38 3.58
CA LEU A 146 -7.68 -0.61 3.53
C LEU A 146 -7.47 0.22 4.79
N ARG A 147 -8.52 0.85 5.35
CA ARG A 147 -8.43 1.54 6.65
C ARG A 147 -7.85 0.64 7.74
N ARG A 148 -8.26 -0.63 7.79
CA ARG A 148 -7.73 -1.60 8.76
C ARG A 148 -6.25 -1.90 8.53
N LEU A 149 -5.83 -1.94 7.27
CA LEU A 149 -4.43 -2.06 6.91
C LEU A 149 -3.63 -0.86 7.42
N TYR A 150 -4.11 0.37 7.22
CA TYR A 150 -3.44 1.59 7.69
C TYR A 150 -3.35 1.67 9.22
N LEU A 151 -4.33 1.14 9.94
CA LEU A 151 -4.26 1.07 11.41
C LEU A 151 -3.12 0.15 11.88
N GLY A 152 -2.94 -1.00 11.23
CA GLY A 152 -1.83 -1.93 11.50
C GLY A 152 -0.48 -1.40 11.01
N ALA A 153 -0.45 -0.64 9.92
CA ALA A 153 0.77 -0.11 9.31
C ALA A 153 1.39 1.08 10.07
N ARG A 154 0.72 1.67 11.05
CA ARG A 154 1.35 2.66 11.95
C ARG A 154 2.56 2.11 12.70
N ALA A 155 2.68 0.79 12.77
CA ALA A 155 3.88 0.11 13.26
C ALA A 155 4.95 -0.10 12.18
N VAL A 156 4.64 0.14 10.90
CA VAL A 156 5.55 0.02 9.75
C VAL A 156 5.88 1.44 9.27
N ALA A 157 7.15 1.76 9.20
CA ALA A 157 7.71 3.10 9.09
C ALA A 157 7.39 3.94 7.83
N ALA A 158 6.42 3.55 7.00
CA ALA A 158 6.09 4.30 5.78
C ALA A 158 4.60 4.70 5.74
N PRO A 159 4.28 6.00 5.59
CA PRO A 159 2.92 6.42 5.33
C PRO A 159 2.48 5.89 3.97
N LEU A 160 1.53 4.95 3.98
CA LEU A 160 0.92 4.44 2.76
C LEU A 160 0.06 5.55 2.14
N CYS A 161 0.27 5.85 0.86
CA CYS A 161 -0.58 6.74 0.09
C CYS A 161 -1.57 5.88 -0.72
N PRO A 162 -2.89 5.98 -0.52
CA PRO A 162 -3.85 5.17 -1.27
C PRO A 162 -3.89 5.61 -2.73
N LEU A 163 -3.95 4.63 -3.65
CA LEU A 163 -4.29 4.84 -5.05
C LEU A 163 -5.79 4.65 -5.22
N VAL A 164 -6.51 5.73 -5.46
CA VAL A 164 -7.97 5.71 -5.59
C VAL A 164 -8.36 5.45 -7.04
N LEU A 165 -9.24 4.47 -7.27
CA LEU A 165 -9.80 4.18 -8.58
C LEU A 165 -11.03 5.03 -8.83
N ALA A 166 -11.10 5.74 -9.96
CA ALA A 166 -12.27 6.53 -10.35
C ALA A 166 -12.57 6.43 -11.85
N GLY A 167 -13.83 6.57 -12.17
CA GLY A 167 -14.33 6.77 -13.53
C GLY A 167 -15.06 8.11 -13.63
N SER A 168 -15.58 8.41 -14.81
CA SER A 168 -16.23 9.70 -15.10
C SER A 168 -17.69 9.80 -14.64
N SER A 169 -18.32 8.70 -14.21
CA SER A 169 -19.71 8.71 -13.76
C SER A 169 -19.86 9.43 -12.40
N ALA A 170 -21.02 10.02 -12.16
CA ALA A 170 -21.31 10.71 -10.90
C ALA A 170 -21.23 9.77 -9.69
N ASP A 171 -21.69 8.53 -9.84
CA ASP A 171 -21.65 7.50 -8.80
C ASP A 171 -20.21 7.10 -8.49
N SER A 172 -19.36 6.94 -9.51
CA SER A 172 -17.94 6.66 -9.33
C SER A 172 -17.22 7.79 -8.59
N LEU A 173 -17.48 9.06 -8.94
CA LEU A 173 -16.93 10.22 -8.25
C LEU A 173 -17.39 10.31 -6.80
N THR A 174 -18.68 10.07 -6.54
CA THR A 174 -19.24 10.07 -5.20
C THR A 174 -18.61 8.99 -4.32
N HIS A 175 -18.45 7.79 -4.88
CA HIS A 175 -17.81 6.68 -4.18
C HIS A 175 -16.33 6.96 -3.90
N ALA A 176 -15.58 7.45 -4.90
CA ALA A 176 -14.17 7.81 -4.73
C ALA A 176 -13.98 8.88 -3.64
N TYR A 177 -14.81 9.93 -3.65
CA TYR A 177 -14.80 10.94 -2.59
C TYR A 177 -15.13 10.34 -1.21
N GLY A 178 -16.15 9.47 -1.13
CA GLY A 178 -16.50 8.76 0.11
C GLY A 178 -15.35 7.92 0.65
N ALA A 179 -14.62 7.25 -0.23
CA ALA A 179 -13.45 6.46 0.12
C ALA A 179 -12.30 7.34 0.67
N ILE A 180 -11.98 8.45 -0.02
CA ILE A 180 -10.99 9.43 0.42
C ILE A 180 -11.38 9.98 1.81
N LYS A 181 -12.65 10.39 1.99
CA LYS A 181 -13.17 10.89 3.27
C LYS A 181 -13.01 9.86 4.40
N LEU A 182 -13.35 8.59 4.14
CA LEU A 182 -13.22 7.53 5.13
C LEU A 182 -11.75 7.34 5.54
N LEU A 183 -10.84 7.28 4.57
CA LEU A 183 -9.41 7.11 4.82
C LEU A 183 -8.80 8.32 5.53
N ALA A 184 -9.17 9.54 5.14
CA ALA A 184 -8.74 10.76 5.82
C ALA A 184 -9.17 10.78 7.29
N GLN A 185 -10.48 10.63 7.53
CA GLN A 185 -11.06 10.78 8.86
C GLN A 185 -10.77 9.62 9.81
N ARG A 186 -10.57 8.40 9.27
CA ARG A 186 -10.46 7.17 10.08
C ARG A 186 -9.10 6.51 10.07
N ALA A 187 -8.23 6.88 9.14
CA ALA A 187 -6.88 6.35 9.02
C ALA A 187 -5.79 7.42 9.03
N GLY A 188 -6.17 8.71 9.03
CA GLY A 188 -5.22 9.83 9.06
C GLY A 188 -4.44 9.97 7.76
N VAL A 189 -5.08 9.70 6.63
CA VAL A 189 -4.48 9.88 5.30
C VAL A 189 -4.58 11.35 4.92
N PHE A 190 -3.45 11.99 4.56
CA PHE A 190 -3.35 13.41 4.18
C PHE A 190 -3.11 13.62 2.69
N ALA A 191 -2.86 12.55 1.94
CA ALA A 191 -2.67 12.61 0.50
C ALA A 191 -3.14 11.32 -0.15
N PHE A 192 -3.56 11.41 -1.40
CA PHE A 192 -3.92 10.26 -2.23
C PHE A 192 -3.37 10.42 -3.64
N ASP A 193 -3.24 9.30 -4.35
CA ASP A 193 -3.03 9.28 -5.79
C ASP A 193 -4.31 8.79 -6.47
N LEU A 194 -4.47 9.08 -7.75
CA LEU A 194 -5.69 8.77 -8.50
C LEU A 194 -5.38 8.02 -9.79
N LEU A 195 -6.09 6.92 -10.01
CA LEU A 195 -6.11 6.21 -11.29
C LEU A 195 -7.50 6.40 -11.92
N VAL A 196 -7.55 7.11 -13.06
CA VAL A 196 -8.80 7.41 -13.75
C VAL A 196 -8.98 6.47 -14.92
N LEU A 197 -10.08 5.70 -14.94
CA LEU A 197 -10.45 4.90 -16.09
C LEU A 197 -11.36 5.70 -17.01
N VAL A 198 -10.91 5.92 -18.22
CA VAL A 198 -11.64 6.61 -19.30
C VAL A 198 -11.37 5.90 -20.60
N GLU A 199 -12.37 5.82 -21.47
CA GLU A 199 -12.15 5.38 -22.85
C GLU A 199 -11.34 6.45 -23.55
N THR A 200 -10.05 6.20 -23.75
CA THR A 200 -9.13 7.09 -24.43
C THR A 200 -9.28 6.95 -25.97
N GLY A 201 -8.54 7.71 -26.71
CA GLY A 201 -8.63 7.72 -28.19
C GLY A 201 -9.33 8.97 -28.72
N SER A 202 -9.75 9.87 -27.84
CA SER A 202 -10.22 11.20 -28.26
C SER A 202 -9.72 12.30 -27.32
N PRO A 203 -9.48 13.53 -27.85
CA PRO A 203 -9.14 14.70 -27.02
C PRO A 203 -10.19 15.03 -25.94
N LYS A 204 -11.36 14.41 -26.02
CA LYS A 204 -12.42 14.52 -25.04
C LYS A 204 -12.13 13.66 -23.81
N ALA A 205 -11.53 12.50 -23.99
CA ALA A 205 -11.22 11.58 -22.89
C ALA A 205 -10.16 12.17 -21.95
N ASP A 206 -9.10 12.77 -22.48
CA ASP A 206 -8.07 13.42 -21.67
C ASP A 206 -8.64 14.56 -20.82
N ARG A 207 -9.49 15.40 -21.45
CA ARG A 207 -10.20 16.46 -20.71
C ARG A 207 -11.14 15.92 -19.66
N GLN A 208 -11.77 14.76 -19.91
CA GLN A 208 -12.65 14.11 -18.97
C GLN A 208 -11.86 13.54 -17.76
N ALA A 209 -10.73 12.88 -18.03
CA ALA A 209 -9.84 12.39 -16.98
C ALA A 209 -9.31 13.53 -16.12
N GLN A 210 -8.84 14.61 -16.74
CA GLN A 210 -8.40 15.81 -16.06
C GLN A 210 -9.51 16.44 -15.20
N ALA A 211 -10.74 16.51 -15.72
CA ALA A 211 -11.89 17.04 -14.97
C ALA A 211 -12.25 16.17 -13.74
N VAL A 212 -12.12 14.83 -13.85
CA VAL A 212 -12.28 13.91 -12.72
C VAL A 212 -11.21 14.18 -11.66
N ALA A 213 -9.94 14.26 -12.06
CA ALA A 213 -8.83 14.50 -11.15
C ALA A 213 -8.99 15.84 -10.44
N GLN A 214 -9.31 16.91 -11.19
CA GLN A 214 -9.50 18.26 -10.61
C GLN A 214 -10.65 18.28 -9.60
N ARG A 215 -11.80 17.69 -9.92
CA ARG A 215 -12.96 17.66 -8.99
C ARG A 215 -12.63 16.93 -7.69
N LEU A 216 -11.94 15.79 -7.75
CA LEU A 216 -11.56 15.06 -6.55
C LEU A 216 -10.49 15.80 -5.75
N ALA A 217 -9.53 16.47 -6.41
CA ALA A 217 -8.54 17.32 -5.77
C ALA A 217 -9.21 18.48 -5.02
N ASP A 218 -10.07 19.25 -5.71
CA ASP A 218 -10.79 20.41 -5.13
C ASP A 218 -11.65 20.00 -3.92
N CYS A 219 -12.34 18.84 -4.03
CA CYS A 219 -13.14 18.32 -2.92
C CYS A 219 -12.27 17.83 -1.76
N GLY A 220 -11.14 17.17 -2.05
CA GLY A 220 -10.19 16.68 -1.05
C GLY A 220 -9.60 17.85 -0.25
N GLU A 221 -9.07 18.84 -0.92
CA GLU A 221 -8.47 20.02 -0.30
C GLU A 221 -9.51 20.84 0.47
N ARG A 222 -10.63 21.15 -0.17
CA ARG A 222 -11.62 22.07 0.41
C ARG A 222 -12.34 21.53 1.64
N PHE A 223 -12.63 20.22 1.68
CA PHE A 223 -13.51 19.64 2.72
C PHE A 223 -12.81 18.67 3.66
N LEU A 224 -11.63 18.16 3.30
CA LEU A 224 -10.99 17.10 4.04
C LEU A 224 -9.54 17.41 4.43
N ASP A 225 -8.97 18.48 3.91
CA ASP A 225 -7.54 18.83 4.05
C ASP A 225 -6.62 17.71 3.54
N VAL A 226 -7.01 17.11 2.39
CA VAL A 226 -6.31 15.99 1.76
C VAL A 226 -5.93 16.36 0.34
N GLY A 227 -4.62 16.30 0.02
CA GLY A 227 -4.10 16.66 -1.28
C GLY A 227 -4.06 15.50 -2.28
N LEU A 228 -4.35 15.79 -3.56
CA LEU A 228 -4.02 14.90 -4.68
C LEU A 228 -2.53 15.06 -5.00
N ARG A 229 -1.75 13.98 -4.84
CA ARG A 229 -0.31 14.00 -5.07
C ARG A 229 0.06 13.76 -6.55
N SER A 230 -0.60 12.77 -7.16
CA SER A 230 -0.35 12.37 -8.55
C SER A 230 -1.58 11.68 -9.14
N TRP A 231 -1.72 11.71 -10.45
CA TRP A 231 -2.77 10.96 -11.13
C TRP A 231 -2.32 10.47 -12.51
N ALA A 232 -2.97 9.42 -12.99
CA ALA A 232 -2.83 8.90 -14.35
C ALA A 232 -4.18 8.45 -14.90
N ALA A 233 -4.32 8.49 -16.22
CA ALA A 233 -5.44 7.91 -16.93
C ALA A 233 -5.05 6.55 -17.51
N VAL A 234 -6.01 5.62 -17.55
CA VAL A 234 -5.90 4.31 -18.19
C VAL A 234 -7.10 4.11 -19.08
N ASP A 235 -6.84 3.70 -20.33
CA ASP A 235 -7.88 3.24 -21.23
C ASP A 235 -8.12 1.74 -21.06
N PRO A 236 -9.30 1.33 -20.64
CA PRO A 236 -9.62 -0.09 -20.55
C PRO A 236 -9.73 -0.78 -21.91
N ALA A 237 -9.90 -0.02 -23.00
CA ALA A 237 -10.02 -0.55 -24.35
C ALA A 237 -8.69 -0.60 -25.13
N SER A 238 -7.61 -0.02 -24.58
CA SER A 238 -6.28 -0.09 -25.20
C SER A 238 -5.77 -1.54 -25.22
N ASP A 239 -4.94 -1.87 -26.21
CA ASP A 239 -4.38 -3.21 -26.31
C ASP A 239 -3.53 -3.56 -25.07
N ARG A 240 -3.56 -4.84 -24.73
CA ARG A 240 -2.82 -5.36 -23.56
C ARG A 240 -1.31 -5.16 -23.70
N ASP A 241 -0.83 -5.22 -24.94
CA ASP A 241 0.59 -5.10 -25.28
C ASP A 241 1.05 -3.64 -25.45
N ASP A 242 0.14 -2.67 -25.28
CA ASP A 242 0.51 -1.26 -25.31
C ASP A 242 1.43 -0.92 -24.13
N ALA A 243 2.52 -0.23 -24.43
CA ALA A 243 3.44 0.25 -23.42
C ALA A 243 2.72 1.18 -22.41
N PRO A 244 3.05 1.10 -21.10
CA PRO A 244 2.49 1.98 -20.10
C PRO A 244 2.77 3.44 -20.40
N THR A 245 1.78 4.29 -20.16
CA THR A 245 1.95 5.74 -20.37
C THR A 245 3.00 6.33 -19.43
N PRO A 246 3.71 7.41 -19.83
CA PRO A 246 4.67 8.08 -18.95
C PRO A 246 4.05 8.53 -17.62
N GLU A 247 2.79 8.96 -17.63
CA GLU A 247 2.03 9.38 -16.44
C GLU A 247 1.80 8.20 -15.50
N LEU A 248 1.44 7.02 -16.01
CA LEU A 248 1.28 5.81 -15.20
C LEU A 248 2.61 5.38 -14.59
N LEU A 249 3.70 5.43 -15.36
CA LEU A 249 5.03 5.13 -14.86
C LEU A 249 5.50 6.13 -13.79
N ALA A 250 5.18 7.42 -13.95
CA ALA A 250 5.48 8.45 -12.96
C ALA A 250 4.69 8.25 -11.66
N LEU A 251 3.40 7.92 -11.77
CA LEU A 251 2.53 7.59 -10.64
C LEU A 251 3.07 6.38 -9.86
N LEU A 252 3.42 5.30 -10.55
CA LEU A 252 4.02 4.12 -9.91
C LEU A 252 5.37 4.44 -9.25
N ALA A 253 6.19 5.29 -9.89
CA ALA A 253 7.44 5.74 -9.29
C ALA A 253 7.19 6.52 -7.98
N ALA A 254 6.15 7.36 -7.94
CA ALA A 254 5.76 8.08 -6.73
C ALA A 254 5.24 7.14 -5.63
N GLN A 255 4.46 6.11 -6.00
CA GLN A 255 3.95 5.09 -5.08
C GLN A 255 5.08 4.24 -4.45
N LEU A 256 6.11 3.93 -5.23
CA LEU A 256 7.21 3.06 -4.81
C LEU A 256 8.36 3.81 -4.11
N ARG A 257 8.29 5.13 -3.97
CA ARG A 257 9.30 5.87 -3.19
C ARG A 257 9.23 5.43 -1.73
N PRO A 258 10.39 5.17 -1.09
CA PRO A 258 10.42 5.06 0.36
C PRO A 258 9.90 6.38 0.92
N ALA A 259 9.04 6.33 1.95
CA ALA A 259 8.63 7.53 2.65
C ALA A 259 9.88 8.17 3.25
N MET A 260 10.26 9.33 2.74
CA MET A 260 11.22 10.17 3.44
C MET A 260 10.48 10.66 4.69
N LEU A 261 10.89 10.15 5.86
CA LEU A 261 10.60 10.84 7.10
C LEU A 261 11.07 12.29 6.93
N PRO A 262 10.26 13.29 7.32
CA PRO A 262 10.78 14.64 7.41
C PRO A 262 12.06 14.53 8.25
N ALA A 263 13.16 15.03 7.71
CA ALA A 263 14.41 15.12 8.47
C ALA A 263 14.02 15.89 9.74
N ASP A 264 14.22 15.24 10.89
CA ASP A 264 14.17 15.91 12.18
C ASP A 264 15.28 16.96 12.09
N ASP A 265 14.92 18.19 11.75
CA ASP A 265 15.78 19.34 11.91
C ASP A 265 16.00 19.53 13.41
N GLY A 266 16.79 18.62 13.96
CA GLY A 266 17.26 18.64 15.34
C GLY A 266 18.21 19.80 15.59
N SER A 267 17.74 21.03 15.38
CA SER A 267 18.37 22.24 15.90
C SER A 267 17.36 23.06 16.67
N VAL A 268 16.85 22.51 17.76
CA VAL A 268 16.34 23.32 18.86
C VAL A 268 17.44 23.39 19.90
N SER A 269 18.40 24.27 19.68
CA SER A 269 19.16 24.91 20.78
C SER A 269 18.18 25.79 21.56
N GLY A 270 17.30 25.18 22.31
CA GLY A 270 16.43 25.83 23.28
C GLY A 270 17.20 25.95 24.60
N THR A 271 17.85 27.08 24.78
CA THR A 271 18.27 27.57 26.11
C THR A 271 17.08 27.43 27.07
N LEU A 272 17.27 26.59 28.11
CA LEU A 272 16.38 26.51 29.27
C LEU A 272 16.31 27.90 29.93
N ALA A 273 15.27 28.66 29.65
CA ALA A 273 14.90 29.84 30.42
C ALA A 273 14.06 29.38 31.61
N ASP A 274 14.60 29.61 32.79
CA ASP A 274 14.05 29.43 34.10
C ASP A 274 12.67 30.15 34.28
N PRO A 275 11.56 29.48 34.61
CA PRO A 275 10.26 30.11 34.81
C PRO A 275 10.03 30.55 36.26
N ALA A 276 10.96 31.31 36.81
CA ALA A 276 10.75 31.94 38.12
C ALA A 276 10.97 33.43 38.03
N ARG A 277 9.90 34.22 37.80
CA ARG A 277 9.65 35.59 38.20
C ARG A 277 8.85 36.38 37.15
N GLN A 278 7.54 36.40 37.31
CA GLN A 278 6.77 37.58 36.93
C GLN A 278 5.76 37.86 38.03
N PRO A 279 5.68 39.17 38.50
CA PRO A 279 4.79 39.55 39.57
C PRO A 279 3.36 39.79 39.05
N PHE A 280 2.44 39.37 39.89
CA PHE A 280 1.02 39.56 39.81
C PHE A 280 0.67 41.08 39.72
N ALA A 281 -0.11 41.51 38.74
CA ALA A 281 -0.78 42.82 38.70
C ALA A 281 -2.30 42.63 38.78
N PRO A 282 -2.98 43.34 39.70
CA PRO A 282 -4.42 43.15 39.95
C PRO A 282 -5.32 43.97 39.03
N GLY A 283 -6.40 43.36 38.67
CA GLY A 283 -7.75 43.90 38.54
C GLY A 283 -8.07 45.02 37.54
N ARG A 284 -8.87 44.67 36.55
CA ARG A 284 -9.91 45.60 36.04
C ARG A 284 -11.23 44.85 35.84
N ALA A 285 -12.27 45.39 36.45
CA ALA A 285 -13.64 44.90 36.47
C ALA A 285 -14.36 45.01 35.09
N PRO A 286 -15.38 44.20 34.81
CA PRO A 286 -16.13 44.25 33.57
C PRO A 286 -17.14 45.37 33.52
N LEU A 287 -17.18 46.12 32.40
CA LEU A 287 -18.21 47.08 32.05
C LEU A 287 -19.49 46.36 31.61
N ARG A 288 -20.60 46.80 32.20
CA ARG A 288 -21.98 46.39 31.97
C ARG A 288 -22.40 46.54 30.50
N ALA A 289 -23.05 45.53 29.98
CA ALA A 289 -23.85 45.61 28.77
C ALA A 289 -25.12 46.40 28.99
N SER A 290 -25.40 47.40 28.13
CA SER A 290 -26.67 48.08 28.02
C SER A 290 -27.51 47.40 26.94
N ALA A 291 -28.75 47.07 27.29
CA ALA A 291 -29.76 46.56 26.36
C ALA A 291 -30.35 47.70 25.50
N PRO A 292 -30.75 47.49 24.24
CA PRO A 292 -31.61 48.39 23.53
C PRO A 292 -33.08 48.02 23.75
N THR A 293 -33.85 49.02 24.19
CA THR A 293 -35.31 49.07 24.21
C THR A 293 -35.85 49.24 22.79
N GLY A 294 -37.02 48.59 22.55
CA GLY A 294 -37.72 48.52 21.30
C GLY A 294 -38.34 49.82 20.72
N VAL A 295 -38.79 49.67 19.51
CA VAL A 295 -40.15 49.97 18.96
C VAL A 295 -40.33 49.08 17.73
#